data_8b20a9dd8645c1a9cf6a9269e20beb86
#
_entry.id   8b20a9dd8645c1a9cf6a9269e20beb86
#
_cell.length_a   1.000
_cell.length_b   1.000
_cell.length_c   1.000
_cell.angle_alpha   90.00
_cell.angle_beta   90.00
_cell.angle_gamma   90.00
#
_symmetry.space_group_name_H-M   'P 1'
#
loop_
_entity.id
_entity.type
_entity.pdbx_description
1 polymer ?
#
loop_
_entity_poly.entity_id
_entity_poly.type
_entity_poly.pdbx_seq_one_letter_code
_entity_poly.pdbx_strand_id
1 'polypeptide(L)'
;MKQIQLSKPGGLDNLKIIETDNPSLNSDEVLLKVSASSLNYHDLMVALGLIPTEDKRVPLSDAAGEIVEIGNEVTKWKSGDQVMSMCFPNWVSGAPKYELLSFIGDNQDGYATEYIAIPETALTKIPNNLNLKEAATLPCAGLTAWRALVDEGKLKAGESVLVQGTGGVSVFALQLAKTYGATVIATSSSEEKLEKLKALGADHLINYKTHPEWGKEVLKLTNNEG
;
A
#
# COMPACT_ATOMS: atom_id res chain seq x y z
N MET A 1 -10.99 22.58 -5.31
CA MET A 1 -10.67 21.42 -4.45
C MET A 1 -9.45 21.69 -3.58
N LYS A 2 -9.31 20.96 -2.47
CA LYS A 2 -8.10 21.00 -1.63
C LYS A 2 -7.16 19.87 -1.98
N GLN A 3 -5.85 20.16 -1.93
CA GLN A 3 -4.79 19.16 -2.04
C GLN A 3 -3.60 19.53 -1.16
N ILE A 4 -2.78 18.54 -0.81
CA ILE A 4 -1.52 18.76 -0.12
C ILE A 4 -0.41 18.75 -1.17
N GLN A 5 0.45 19.77 -1.13
CA GLN A 5 1.65 19.83 -1.95
C GLN A 5 2.91 19.82 -1.09
N LEU A 6 3.91 19.09 -1.56
CA LEU A 6 5.25 19.05 -1.00
C LEU A 6 6.16 19.97 -1.83
N SER A 7 6.73 20.98 -1.19
CA SER A 7 7.72 21.85 -1.82
C SER A 7 9.14 21.36 -1.56
N LYS A 8 10.05 21.60 -2.51
CA LYS A 8 11.49 21.35 -2.33
C LYS A 8 12.06 22.17 -1.17
N PRO A 9 13.02 21.63 -0.43
CA PRO A 9 13.75 20.35 -0.65
C PRO A 9 13.07 19.13 -0.03
N GLY A 10 11.82 19.19 0.39
CA GLY A 10 11.15 18.20 1.21
C GLY A 10 11.19 18.59 2.69
N GLY A 11 10.65 17.73 3.57
CA GLY A 11 10.47 17.98 4.99
C GLY A 11 8.99 18.23 5.33
N LEU A 12 8.56 17.76 6.49
CA LEU A 12 7.14 17.84 6.88
C LEU A 12 6.61 19.29 6.96
N ASP A 13 7.47 20.24 7.27
CA ASP A 13 7.12 21.68 7.32
C ASP A 13 6.87 22.28 5.93
N ASN A 14 7.29 21.57 4.87
CA ASN A 14 7.09 21.97 3.47
C ASN A 14 5.84 21.33 2.83
N LEU A 15 5.07 20.60 3.60
CA LEU A 15 3.73 20.14 3.22
C LEU A 15 2.72 21.26 3.45
N LYS A 16 2.00 21.66 2.40
CA LYS A 16 1.00 22.74 2.49
C LYS A 16 -0.31 22.32 1.87
N ILE A 17 -1.40 22.64 2.55
CA ILE A 17 -2.74 22.53 1.97
C ILE A 17 -2.94 23.74 1.07
N ILE A 18 -3.28 23.49 -0.18
CA ILE A 18 -3.63 24.53 -1.15
C ILE A 18 -5.03 24.31 -1.70
N GLU A 19 -5.63 25.37 -2.21
CA GLU A 19 -6.87 25.30 -3.00
C GLU A 19 -6.54 25.49 -4.47
N THR A 20 -7.15 24.67 -5.32
CA THR A 20 -6.99 24.69 -6.78
C THR A 20 -8.29 24.28 -7.45
N ASP A 21 -8.40 24.48 -8.77
CA ASP A 21 -9.51 23.98 -9.57
C ASP A 21 -9.48 22.45 -9.65
N ASN A 22 -10.62 21.85 -9.93
CA ASN A 22 -10.68 20.42 -10.24
C ASN A 22 -9.89 20.15 -11.52
N PRO A 23 -9.19 18.99 -11.61
CA PRO A 23 -8.48 18.63 -12.83
C PRO A 23 -9.45 18.42 -14.01
N SER A 24 -9.01 18.77 -15.21
CA SER A 24 -9.69 18.38 -16.46
C SER A 24 -9.35 16.93 -16.81
N LEU A 25 -10.27 16.23 -17.47
CA LEU A 25 -10.08 14.86 -17.91
C LEU A 25 -9.53 14.81 -19.34
N ASN A 26 -8.60 13.88 -19.58
CA ASN A 26 -8.33 13.36 -20.90
C ASN A 26 -9.39 12.31 -21.31
N SER A 27 -9.39 11.89 -22.57
CA SER A 27 -10.41 10.97 -23.12
C SER A 27 -10.43 9.60 -22.44
N ASP A 28 -9.29 9.12 -21.94
CA ASP A 28 -9.07 7.81 -21.31
C ASP A 28 -8.99 7.85 -19.78
N GLU A 29 -9.25 9.02 -19.20
CA GLU A 29 -9.18 9.23 -17.75
C GLU A 29 -10.55 9.25 -17.07
N VAL A 30 -10.53 9.00 -15.78
CA VAL A 30 -11.67 9.18 -14.89
C VAL A 30 -11.35 10.23 -13.82
N LEU A 31 -12.36 10.97 -13.38
CA LEU A 31 -12.26 11.84 -12.20
C LEU A 31 -12.62 11.03 -10.97
N LEU A 32 -11.61 10.72 -10.18
CA LEU A 32 -11.78 10.04 -8.91
C LEU A 32 -11.93 11.06 -7.78
N LYS A 33 -13.06 10.99 -7.05
CA LYS A 33 -13.22 11.64 -5.76
C LYS A 33 -12.59 10.76 -4.68
N VAL A 34 -11.46 11.20 -4.14
CA VAL A 34 -10.73 10.46 -3.11
C VAL A 34 -11.49 10.50 -1.79
N SER A 35 -11.84 9.36 -1.23
CA SER A 35 -12.55 9.24 0.04
C SER A 35 -11.66 8.77 1.18
N ALA A 36 -10.62 8.01 0.88
CA ALA A 36 -9.62 7.54 1.82
C ALA A 36 -8.27 7.32 1.13
N SER A 37 -7.21 7.50 1.89
CA SER A 37 -5.84 7.15 1.53
C SER A 37 -5.17 6.46 2.70
N SER A 38 -4.17 5.61 2.45
CA SER A 38 -3.32 5.04 3.50
C SER A 38 -1.92 5.65 3.46
N LEU A 39 -1.23 5.59 4.60
CA LEU A 39 0.15 6.08 4.71
C LEU A 39 1.11 4.90 4.64
N ASN A 40 2.00 4.94 3.66
CA ASN A 40 3.08 3.98 3.49
C ASN A 40 4.42 4.57 3.93
N TYR A 41 5.38 3.72 4.27
CA TYR A 41 6.73 4.18 4.61
C TYR A 41 7.39 4.92 3.43
N HIS A 42 7.07 4.53 2.20
CA HIS A 42 7.47 5.23 0.99
C HIS A 42 7.01 6.69 0.97
N ASP A 43 5.75 6.96 1.32
CA ASP A 43 5.20 8.31 1.38
C ASP A 43 5.93 9.19 2.39
N LEU A 44 6.34 8.60 3.53
CA LEU A 44 7.16 9.30 4.52
C LEU A 44 8.54 9.66 3.95
N MET A 45 9.18 8.74 3.21
CA MET A 45 10.49 8.99 2.59
C MET A 45 10.41 10.10 1.54
N VAL A 46 9.31 10.15 0.77
CA VAL A 46 9.00 11.24 -0.15
C VAL A 46 8.82 12.55 0.61
N ALA A 47 7.95 12.54 1.63
CA ALA A 47 7.65 13.74 2.42
C ALA A 47 8.88 14.33 3.10
N LEU A 48 9.82 13.48 3.55
CA LEU A 48 11.09 13.90 4.14
C LEU A 48 12.13 14.39 3.10
N GLY A 49 11.84 14.24 1.79
CA GLY A 49 12.78 14.61 0.72
C GLY A 49 13.92 13.61 0.52
N LEU A 50 13.81 12.40 1.10
CA LEU A 50 14.80 11.32 0.94
C LEU A 50 14.62 10.58 -0.40
N ILE A 51 13.43 10.62 -0.96
CA ILE A 51 13.14 10.27 -2.35
C ILE A 51 12.92 11.58 -3.10
N PRO A 52 13.78 11.92 -4.08
CA PRO A 52 13.66 13.17 -4.83
C PRO A 52 12.36 13.21 -5.65
N THR A 53 11.65 14.33 -5.58
CA THR A 53 10.45 14.58 -6.39
C THR A 53 10.56 15.93 -7.10
N GLU A 54 9.63 16.21 -7.99
CA GLU A 54 9.44 17.56 -8.50
C GLU A 54 8.91 18.50 -7.43
N ASP A 55 9.09 19.80 -7.62
CA ASP A 55 8.53 20.81 -6.74
C ASP A 55 7.00 20.79 -6.81
N LYS A 56 6.34 21.01 -5.67
CA LYS A 56 4.87 21.01 -5.51
C LYS A 56 4.21 19.64 -5.77
N ARG A 57 4.97 18.55 -5.61
CA ARG A 57 4.43 17.18 -5.73
C ARG A 57 3.25 16.96 -4.77
N VAL A 58 2.17 16.40 -5.27
CA VAL A 58 1.07 15.87 -4.43
C VAL A 58 1.49 14.47 -3.96
N PRO A 59 1.70 14.25 -2.66
CA PRO A 59 2.16 12.95 -2.15
C PRO A 59 1.00 11.93 -2.01
N LEU A 60 1.30 10.78 -1.45
CA LEU A 60 0.49 9.60 -1.15
C LEU A 60 0.21 8.70 -2.35
N SER A 61 0.49 7.41 -2.11
CA SER A 61 0.49 6.37 -3.14
C SER A 61 -0.77 5.51 -3.20
N ASP A 62 -1.57 5.52 -2.15
CA ASP A 62 -2.77 4.68 -2.04
C ASP A 62 -4.04 5.52 -1.99
N ALA A 63 -5.12 5.05 -2.62
CA ALA A 63 -6.44 5.63 -2.50
C ALA A 63 -7.57 4.63 -2.68
N ALA A 64 -8.73 4.97 -2.13
CA ALA A 64 -10.02 4.46 -2.54
C ALA A 64 -11.02 5.60 -2.59
N GLY A 65 -11.97 5.52 -3.52
CA GLY A 65 -12.93 6.58 -3.75
C GLY A 65 -14.02 6.20 -4.73
N GLU A 66 -14.72 7.21 -5.22
CA GLU A 66 -15.81 7.09 -6.16
C GLU A 66 -15.47 7.83 -7.46
N ILE A 67 -15.72 7.20 -8.59
CA ILE A 67 -15.62 7.82 -9.91
C ILE A 67 -16.82 8.76 -10.08
N VAL A 68 -16.56 10.05 -10.27
CA VAL A 68 -17.62 11.07 -10.42
C VAL A 68 -17.81 11.50 -11.87
N GLU A 69 -16.77 11.37 -12.71
CA GLU A 69 -16.83 11.71 -14.14
C GLU A 69 -15.90 10.77 -14.93
N ILE A 70 -16.19 10.52 -16.21
CA ILE A 70 -15.39 9.68 -17.10
C ILE A 70 -15.13 10.38 -18.42
N GLY A 71 -13.94 10.16 -19.00
CA GLY A 71 -13.61 10.55 -20.35
C GLY A 71 -14.38 9.73 -21.38
N ASN A 72 -14.45 10.22 -22.61
CA ASN A 72 -15.29 9.65 -23.67
C ASN A 72 -14.75 8.33 -24.26
N GLU A 73 -13.53 7.95 -23.98
CA GLU A 73 -12.91 6.67 -24.38
C GLU A 73 -12.87 5.64 -23.23
N VAL A 74 -13.28 6.03 -22.00
CA VAL A 74 -13.35 5.13 -20.86
C VAL A 74 -14.42 4.07 -21.09
N THR A 75 -14.05 2.81 -20.95
CA THR A 75 -14.92 1.65 -21.18
C THR A 75 -15.08 0.74 -19.97
N LYS A 76 -14.12 0.78 -19.05
CA LYS A 76 -14.05 -0.12 -17.88
C LYS A 76 -14.92 0.33 -16.73
N TRP A 77 -15.17 1.62 -16.61
CA TRP A 77 -15.81 2.25 -15.46
C TRP A 77 -16.98 3.15 -15.86
N LYS A 78 -17.83 3.46 -14.87
CA LYS A 78 -18.90 4.45 -14.96
C LYS A 78 -18.91 5.33 -13.72
N SER A 79 -19.55 6.49 -13.81
CA SER A 79 -19.82 7.36 -12.67
C SER A 79 -20.61 6.60 -11.59
N GLY A 80 -20.23 6.78 -10.33
CA GLY A 80 -20.76 6.07 -9.16
C GLY A 80 -20.01 4.77 -8.81
N ASP A 81 -19.10 4.28 -9.64
CA ASP A 81 -18.30 3.10 -9.30
C ASP A 81 -17.33 3.41 -8.17
N GLN A 82 -17.28 2.51 -7.17
CA GLN A 82 -16.29 2.57 -6.08
C GLN A 82 -15.07 1.74 -6.46
N VAL A 83 -13.90 2.38 -6.35
CA VAL A 83 -12.64 1.82 -6.82
C VAL A 83 -11.50 2.12 -5.85
N MET A 84 -10.43 1.34 -5.96
CA MET A 84 -9.15 1.61 -5.31
C MET A 84 -8.04 1.74 -6.34
N SER A 85 -6.98 2.45 -5.97
CA SER A 85 -5.82 2.71 -6.81
C SER A 85 -4.97 1.47 -7.06
N MET A 86 -4.05 1.57 -8.03
CA MET A 86 -2.94 0.65 -8.23
C MET A 86 -1.62 1.40 -8.03
N CYS A 87 -0.66 0.78 -7.35
CA CYS A 87 0.65 1.41 -7.06
C CYS A 87 1.44 1.78 -8.32
N PHE A 88 1.35 0.95 -9.35
CA PHE A 88 2.06 1.11 -10.61
C PHE A 88 1.06 1.11 -11.76
N PRO A 89 0.48 2.27 -12.11
CA PRO A 89 -0.59 2.37 -13.10
C PRO A 89 -0.18 1.86 -14.50
N ASN A 90 1.10 1.95 -14.83
CA ASN A 90 1.64 1.55 -16.12
C ASN A 90 2.06 0.07 -16.18
N TRP A 91 2.08 -0.63 -15.04
CA TRP A 91 2.46 -2.04 -14.99
C TRP A 91 1.24 -2.96 -14.96
N VAL A 92 0.72 -3.27 -16.14
CA VAL A 92 -0.47 -4.10 -16.31
C VAL A 92 -0.16 -5.59 -16.10
N SER A 93 0.99 -6.08 -16.58
CA SER A 93 1.38 -7.49 -16.48
C SER A 93 2.83 -7.73 -16.86
N GLY A 94 3.32 -8.96 -16.58
CA GLY A 94 4.64 -9.43 -16.98
C GLY A 94 5.75 -9.07 -16.02
N ALA A 95 7.01 -9.25 -16.46
CA ALA A 95 8.19 -8.93 -15.66
C ALA A 95 8.32 -7.41 -15.43
N PRO A 96 8.86 -6.97 -14.28
CA PRO A 96 9.09 -5.56 -14.03
C PRO A 96 10.12 -4.99 -15.02
N LYS A 97 9.80 -3.81 -15.58
CA LYS A 97 10.69 -3.04 -16.44
C LYS A 97 10.75 -1.62 -15.91
N TYR A 98 11.89 -0.97 -16.05
CA TYR A 98 12.11 0.37 -15.50
C TYR A 98 11.05 1.39 -15.94
N GLU A 99 10.69 1.38 -17.21
CA GLU A 99 9.68 2.26 -17.79
C GLU A 99 8.25 2.04 -17.25
N LEU A 100 7.98 0.89 -16.60
CA LEU A 100 6.69 0.57 -15.98
C LEU A 100 6.61 0.97 -14.50
N LEU A 101 7.76 1.34 -13.90
CA LEU A 101 7.87 1.61 -12.46
C LEU A 101 7.56 3.07 -12.12
N SER A 102 6.56 3.66 -12.80
CA SER A 102 6.04 4.96 -12.41
C SER A 102 5.18 4.82 -11.16
N PHE A 103 5.64 5.39 -10.05
CA PHE A 103 4.98 5.26 -8.75
C PHE A 103 4.22 6.54 -8.42
N ILE A 104 2.96 6.38 -8.06
CA ILE A 104 2.07 7.49 -7.68
C ILE A 104 2.55 8.09 -6.34
N GLY A 105 2.59 9.41 -6.26
CA GLY A 105 2.99 10.14 -5.05
C GLY A 105 4.47 10.52 -5.00
N ASP A 106 5.34 9.99 -5.91
CA ASP A 106 6.71 10.43 -6.05
C ASP A 106 7.05 11.01 -7.43
N ASN A 107 7.03 10.22 -8.50
CA ASN A 107 7.30 10.72 -9.86
C ASN A 107 6.04 11.11 -10.64
N GLN A 108 4.87 10.85 -10.08
CA GLN A 108 3.57 11.36 -10.52
C GLN A 108 2.82 11.92 -9.31
N ASP A 109 1.85 12.83 -9.54
CA ASP A 109 1.00 13.34 -8.48
C ASP A 109 0.17 12.24 -7.84
N GLY A 110 0.09 12.29 -6.52
CA GLY A 110 -0.53 11.28 -5.68
C GLY A 110 -1.92 11.65 -5.18
N TYR A 111 -2.34 10.93 -4.17
CA TYR A 111 -3.72 10.94 -3.69
C TYR A 111 -3.97 11.83 -2.48
N ALA A 112 -3.03 12.71 -2.09
CA ALA A 112 -3.26 13.71 -1.06
C ALA A 112 -4.11 14.89 -1.59
N THR A 113 -5.24 14.59 -2.20
CA THR A 113 -6.14 15.53 -2.90
C THR A 113 -7.60 15.07 -2.78
N GLU A 114 -8.55 16.01 -2.93
CA GLU A 114 -9.98 15.65 -2.95
C GLU A 114 -10.40 15.00 -4.27
N TYR A 115 -9.79 15.39 -5.39
CA TYR A 115 -10.08 14.85 -6.73
C TYR A 115 -8.78 14.68 -7.51
N ILE A 116 -8.73 13.64 -8.34
CA ILE A 116 -7.62 13.36 -9.26
C ILE A 116 -8.15 12.83 -10.59
N ALA A 117 -7.61 13.33 -11.70
CA ALA A 117 -7.76 12.72 -13.01
C ALA A 117 -6.71 11.62 -13.17
N ILE A 118 -7.14 10.42 -13.51
CA ILE A 118 -6.26 9.25 -13.57
C ILE A 118 -6.70 8.30 -14.68
N PRO A 119 -5.78 7.65 -15.42
CA PRO A 119 -6.14 6.67 -16.44
C PRO A 119 -7.02 5.55 -15.88
N GLU A 120 -8.01 5.10 -16.67
CA GLU A 120 -8.92 4.01 -16.24
C GLU A 120 -8.18 2.73 -15.82
N THR A 121 -6.97 2.51 -16.35
CA THR A 121 -6.11 1.36 -16.07
C THR A 121 -5.44 1.43 -14.69
N ALA A 122 -5.36 2.60 -14.09
CA ALA A 122 -4.74 2.83 -12.77
C ALA A 122 -5.64 2.43 -11.59
N LEU A 123 -6.83 1.91 -11.86
CA LEU A 123 -7.85 1.59 -10.88
C LEU A 123 -8.28 0.12 -10.94
N THR A 124 -8.70 -0.39 -9.79
CA THR A 124 -9.28 -1.74 -9.66
C THR A 124 -10.50 -1.73 -8.75
N LYS A 125 -11.31 -2.79 -8.85
CA LYS A 125 -12.53 -2.95 -8.04
C LYS A 125 -12.19 -3.15 -6.57
N ILE A 126 -13.02 -2.57 -5.71
CA ILE A 126 -12.97 -2.85 -4.27
C ILE A 126 -13.63 -4.20 -4.00
N PRO A 127 -13.05 -5.06 -3.16
CA PRO A 127 -13.73 -6.26 -2.66
C PRO A 127 -15.05 -5.91 -1.97
N ASN A 128 -16.11 -6.66 -2.27
CA ASN A 128 -17.47 -6.34 -1.81
C ASN A 128 -17.65 -6.32 -0.28
N ASN A 129 -16.74 -6.94 0.45
CA ASN A 129 -16.73 -7.03 1.91
C ASN A 129 -15.92 -5.93 2.60
N LEU A 130 -15.33 -4.99 1.85
CA LEU A 130 -14.52 -3.91 2.40
C LEU A 130 -15.17 -2.55 2.13
N ASN A 131 -15.05 -1.65 3.09
CA ASN A 131 -15.36 -0.25 2.89
C ASN A 131 -14.18 0.52 2.28
N LEU A 132 -14.40 1.79 1.89
CA LEU A 132 -13.38 2.61 1.22
C LEU A 132 -12.11 2.81 2.06
N LYS A 133 -12.23 2.93 3.40
CA LYS A 133 -11.06 3.09 4.28
C LYS A 133 -10.21 1.82 4.35
N GLU A 134 -10.85 0.67 4.42
CA GLU A 134 -10.18 -0.64 4.39
C GLU A 134 -9.56 -0.90 3.03
N ALA A 135 -10.30 -0.66 1.94
CA ALA A 135 -9.81 -0.84 0.58
C ALA A 135 -8.58 0.03 0.26
N ALA A 136 -8.53 1.27 0.75
CA ALA A 136 -7.37 2.15 0.58
C ALA A 136 -6.06 1.60 1.17
N THR A 137 -6.10 0.60 2.05
CA THR A 137 -4.89 0.00 2.64
C THR A 137 -4.30 -1.14 1.81
N LEU A 138 -5.02 -1.61 0.79
CA LEU A 138 -4.64 -2.78 -0.01
C LEU A 138 -3.59 -2.50 -1.09
N PRO A 139 -3.62 -1.34 -1.82
CA PRO A 139 -2.85 -1.21 -3.05
C PRO A 139 -1.35 -1.39 -2.86
N CYS A 140 -0.75 -0.78 -1.84
CA CYS A 140 0.68 -0.95 -1.57
C CYS A 140 0.93 -2.14 -0.64
N ALA A 141 0.46 -2.08 0.60
CA ALA A 141 0.85 -3.05 1.63
C ALA A 141 0.23 -4.44 1.42
N GLY A 142 -1.05 -4.50 1.04
CA GLY A 142 -1.74 -5.77 0.80
C GLY A 142 -1.18 -6.51 -0.41
N LEU A 143 -1.01 -5.80 -1.54
CA LEU A 143 -0.45 -6.38 -2.76
C LEU A 143 1.01 -6.81 -2.57
N THR A 144 1.82 -6.03 -1.85
CA THR A 144 3.20 -6.40 -1.52
C THR A 144 3.25 -7.71 -0.75
N ALA A 145 2.43 -7.86 0.28
CA ALA A 145 2.37 -9.09 1.06
C ALA A 145 1.89 -10.28 0.21
N TRP A 146 0.85 -10.09 -0.61
CA TRP A 146 0.37 -11.11 -1.53
C TRP A 146 1.47 -11.57 -2.49
N ARG A 147 2.10 -10.63 -3.19
CA ARG A 147 3.15 -10.95 -4.16
C ARG A 147 4.31 -11.69 -3.49
N ALA A 148 4.77 -11.23 -2.34
CA ALA A 148 5.87 -11.87 -1.62
C ALA A 148 5.56 -13.32 -1.24
N LEU A 149 4.37 -13.58 -0.71
CA LEU A 149 4.01 -14.91 -0.22
C LEU A 149 3.50 -15.85 -1.33
N VAL A 150 2.62 -15.33 -2.21
CA VAL A 150 1.90 -16.17 -3.16
C VAL A 150 2.63 -16.26 -4.50
N ASP A 151 2.95 -15.10 -5.10
CA ASP A 151 3.52 -15.10 -6.45
C ASP A 151 5.01 -15.49 -6.46
N GLU A 152 5.81 -14.97 -5.55
CA GLU A 152 7.24 -15.22 -5.49
C GLU A 152 7.55 -16.39 -4.53
N GLY A 153 7.01 -16.36 -3.31
CA GLY A 153 7.25 -17.36 -2.27
C GLY A 153 6.57 -18.69 -2.54
N LYS A 154 5.51 -18.73 -3.38
CA LYS A 154 4.73 -19.94 -3.67
C LYS A 154 4.26 -20.67 -2.40
N LEU A 155 3.89 -19.90 -1.38
CA LEU A 155 3.52 -20.38 -0.05
C LEU A 155 2.52 -21.53 -0.09
N LYS A 156 2.80 -22.59 0.67
CA LYS A 156 1.95 -23.76 0.82
C LYS A 156 1.51 -23.96 2.26
N ALA A 157 0.39 -24.63 2.45
CA ALA A 157 -0.07 -25.04 3.76
C ALA A 157 0.99 -25.90 4.48
N GLY A 158 1.19 -25.63 5.77
CA GLY A 158 2.19 -26.31 6.62
C GLY A 158 3.58 -25.69 6.60
N GLU A 159 3.87 -24.74 5.69
CA GLU A 159 5.13 -24.00 5.71
C GLU A 159 5.15 -22.95 6.82
N SER A 160 6.34 -22.44 7.14
CA SER A 160 6.55 -21.41 8.16
C SER A 160 6.80 -20.05 7.49
N VAL A 161 6.22 -18.99 8.04
CA VAL A 161 6.42 -17.60 7.60
C VAL A 161 6.89 -16.76 8.77
N LEU A 162 8.03 -16.10 8.62
CA LEU A 162 8.52 -15.08 9.55
C LEU A 162 8.07 -13.71 9.10
N VAL A 163 7.33 -12.98 9.94
CA VAL A 163 6.99 -11.57 9.74
C VAL A 163 7.75 -10.70 10.74
N GLN A 164 8.41 -9.66 10.22
CA GLN A 164 9.25 -8.78 11.03
C GLN A 164 8.53 -7.45 11.26
N GLY A 165 8.24 -7.16 12.53
CA GLY A 165 7.55 -5.93 12.93
C GLY A 165 6.04 -5.98 12.74
N THR A 166 5.41 -4.80 12.87
CA THR A 166 3.95 -4.61 12.92
C THR A 166 3.47 -3.56 11.93
N GLY A 167 4.23 -3.34 10.85
CA GLY A 167 3.82 -2.47 9.75
C GLY A 167 2.76 -3.13 8.86
N GLY A 168 2.17 -2.35 7.94
CA GLY A 168 1.08 -2.80 7.08
C GLY A 168 1.38 -4.09 6.32
N VAL A 169 2.56 -4.17 5.67
CA VAL A 169 2.98 -5.39 4.94
C VAL A 169 3.05 -6.61 5.86
N SER A 170 3.64 -6.48 7.06
CA SER A 170 3.76 -7.60 8.01
C SER A 170 2.40 -8.08 8.52
N VAL A 171 1.48 -7.15 8.79
CA VAL A 171 0.12 -7.49 9.24
C VAL A 171 -0.69 -8.18 8.13
N PHE A 172 -0.59 -7.71 6.88
CA PHE A 172 -1.21 -8.41 5.76
C PHE A 172 -0.57 -9.77 5.51
N ALA A 173 0.76 -9.86 5.57
CA ALA A 173 1.48 -11.12 5.40
C ALA A 173 1.07 -12.16 6.45
N LEU A 174 0.92 -11.76 7.72
CA LEU A 174 0.42 -12.63 8.78
C LEU A 174 -0.97 -13.19 8.42
N GLN A 175 -1.92 -12.31 8.10
CA GLN A 175 -3.31 -12.71 7.82
C GLN A 175 -3.40 -13.61 6.59
N LEU A 176 -2.67 -13.28 5.52
CA LEU A 176 -2.60 -14.10 4.32
C LEU A 176 -1.96 -15.45 4.62
N ALA A 177 -0.82 -15.50 5.30
CA ALA A 177 -0.15 -16.74 5.66
C ALA A 177 -1.06 -17.66 6.49
N LYS A 178 -1.80 -17.11 7.46
CA LYS A 178 -2.78 -17.90 8.24
C LYS A 178 -3.91 -18.43 7.36
N THR A 179 -4.39 -17.64 6.40
CA THR A 179 -5.41 -18.08 5.44
C THR A 179 -4.91 -19.24 4.56
N TYR A 180 -3.62 -19.26 4.24
CA TYR A 180 -2.96 -20.35 3.50
C TYR A 180 -2.60 -21.56 4.37
N GLY A 181 -2.86 -21.54 5.68
CA GLY A 181 -2.57 -22.64 6.59
C GLY A 181 -1.10 -22.74 7.00
N ALA A 182 -0.37 -21.64 6.94
CA ALA A 182 1.02 -21.57 7.38
C ALA A 182 1.14 -21.37 8.90
N THR A 183 2.28 -21.77 9.46
CA THR A 183 2.72 -21.37 10.80
C THR A 183 3.36 -19.99 10.74
N VAL A 184 2.88 -19.04 11.53
CA VAL A 184 3.40 -17.67 11.52
C VAL A 184 4.20 -17.36 12.77
N ILE A 185 5.47 -16.99 12.57
CA ILE A 185 6.36 -16.46 13.59
C ILE A 185 6.39 -14.94 13.41
N ALA A 186 6.05 -14.17 14.45
CA ALA A 186 5.99 -12.73 14.38
C ALA A 186 6.91 -12.05 15.39
N THR A 187 7.61 -11.00 14.97
CA THR A 187 8.52 -10.25 15.84
C THR A 187 8.04 -8.83 16.07
N SER A 188 8.31 -8.28 17.27
CA SER A 188 8.07 -6.88 17.58
C SER A 188 9.03 -6.40 18.67
N SER A 189 9.09 -5.10 18.91
CA SER A 189 9.80 -4.49 20.06
C SER A 189 8.89 -4.23 21.26
N SER A 190 7.60 -4.52 21.16
CA SER A 190 6.57 -4.15 22.14
C SER A 190 5.66 -5.34 22.42
N GLU A 191 5.50 -5.67 23.70
CA GLU A 191 4.58 -6.72 24.13
C GLU A 191 3.13 -6.40 23.73
N GLU A 192 2.69 -5.15 23.89
CA GLU A 192 1.35 -4.72 23.44
C GLU A 192 1.10 -5.04 21.97
N LYS A 193 2.11 -4.80 21.11
CA LYS A 193 1.99 -5.10 19.68
C LYS A 193 2.02 -6.60 19.40
N LEU A 194 2.78 -7.37 20.18
CA LEU A 194 2.80 -8.83 20.08
C LEU A 194 1.43 -9.42 20.43
N GLU A 195 0.73 -8.93 21.44
CA GLU A 195 -0.63 -9.37 21.74
C GLU A 195 -1.62 -9.09 20.58
N LYS A 196 -1.45 -7.96 19.88
CA LYS A 196 -2.25 -7.68 18.68
C LYS A 196 -1.96 -8.68 17.56
N LEU A 197 -0.68 -9.03 17.33
CA LEU A 197 -0.30 -10.05 16.34
C LEU A 197 -0.83 -11.43 16.72
N LYS A 198 -0.83 -11.78 18.03
CA LYS A 198 -1.44 -13.00 18.55
C LYS A 198 -2.94 -13.06 18.26
N ALA A 199 -3.64 -11.96 18.51
CA ALA A 199 -5.07 -11.87 18.22
C ALA A 199 -5.39 -12.01 16.72
N LEU A 200 -4.45 -11.66 15.84
CA LEU A 200 -4.53 -11.87 14.40
C LEU A 200 -4.12 -13.29 13.95
N GLY A 201 -3.71 -14.16 14.89
CA GLY A 201 -3.43 -15.56 14.62
C GLY A 201 -1.96 -15.93 14.51
N ALA A 202 -1.01 -15.08 14.90
CA ALA A 202 0.40 -15.49 14.97
C ALA A 202 0.59 -16.64 15.96
N ASP A 203 1.30 -17.68 15.53
CA ASP A 203 1.52 -18.89 16.32
C ASP A 203 2.65 -18.72 17.33
N HIS A 204 3.71 -18.01 16.92
CA HIS A 204 4.88 -17.71 17.75
C HIS A 204 5.18 -16.23 17.75
N LEU A 205 5.55 -15.70 18.92
CA LEU A 205 5.83 -14.31 19.15
C LEU A 205 7.22 -14.12 19.72
N ILE A 206 7.99 -13.20 19.16
CA ILE A 206 9.35 -12.91 19.64
C ILE A 206 9.52 -11.41 19.83
N ASN A 207 9.83 -10.99 21.06
CA ASN A 207 10.27 -9.64 21.32
C ASN A 207 11.76 -9.54 21.09
N TYR A 208 12.16 -8.90 19.98
CA TYR A 208 13.57 -8.78 19.62
C TYR A 208 14.40 -7.85 20.52
N LYS A 209 13.78 -7.05 21.39
CA LYS A 209 14.48 -6.27 22.41
C LYS A 209 14.89 -7.10 23.60
N THR A 210 14.03 -8.01 24.03
CA THR A 210 14.31 -8.94 25.15
C THR A 210 15.04 -10.19 24.68
N HIS A 211 14.92 -10.55 23.40
CA HIS A 211 15.58 -11.68 22.77
C HIS A 211 16.39 -11.20 21.55
N PRO A 212 17.56 -10.56 21.74
CA PRO A 212 18.35 -9.98 20.66
C PRO A 212 18.84 -11.02 19.63
N GLU A 213 19.01 -12.28 20.05
CA GLU A 213 19.34 -13.41 19.15
C GLU A 213 18.08 -14.07 18.55
N TRP A 214 17.03 -13.29 18.28
CA TRP A 214 15.74 -13.76 17.78
C TRP A 214 15.84 -14.69 16.55
N GLY A 215 16.85 -14.52 15.70
CA GLY A 215 17.07 -15.42 14.56
C GLY A 215 17.39 -16.86 14.99
N LYS A 216 18.12 -17.06 16.09
CA LYS A 216 18.37 -18.40 16.65
C LYS A 216 17.09 -19.02 17.22
N GLU A 217 16.20 -18.18 17.76
CA GLU A 217 14.90 -18.64 18.23
C GLU A 217 14.00 -19.09 17.09
N VAL A 218 14.00 -18.34 15.97
CA VAL A 218 13.30 -18.73 14.75
C VAL A 218 13.79 -20.07 14.24
N LEU A 219 15.12 -20.29 14.19
CA LEU A 219 15.70 -21.58 13.77
C LEU A 219 15.22 -22.74 14.65
N LYS A 220 15.14 -22.56 15.98
CA LYS A 220 14.60 -23.59 16.87
C LYS A 220 13.13 -23.89 16.60
N LEU A 221 12.32 -22.85 16.38
CA LEU A 221 10.89 -22.98 16.12
C LEU A 221 10.58 -23.67 14.78
N THR A 222 11.53 -23.63 13.85
CA THR A 222 11.43 -24.25 12.52
C THR A 222 12.28 -25.52 12.37
N ASN A 223 12.72 -26.14 13.47
CA ASN A 223 13.58 -27.34 13.44
C ASN A 223 14.86 -27.13 12.61
N ASN A 224 15.42 -25.94 12.60
CA ASN A 224 16.60 -25.50 11.83
C ASN A 224 16.41 -25.48 10.29
N GLU A 225 15.20 -25.42 9.82
CA GLU A 225 14.92 -25.29 8.38
C GLU A 225 14.95 -23.83 7.89
N GLY A 226 14.89 -22.88 8.80
CA GLY A 226 14.94 -21.43 8.49
C GLY A 226 13.65 -20.70 8.69
#